data_61f52a13a748941e4408436669676645
#
_entry.id   61f52a13a748941e4408436669676645
#
_cell.length_a   1.000
_cell.length_b   1.000
_cell.length_c   1.000
_cell.angle_alpha   90.00
_cell.angle_beta   90.00
_cell.angle_gamma   90.00
#
_symmetry.space_group_name_H-M   'P 1'
#
loop_
_entity.id
_entity.type
_entity.pdbx_description
1 polymer ?
#
loop_
_entity_poly.entity_id
_entity_poly.type
_entity_poly.pdbx_seq_one_letter_code
_entity_poly.pdbx_strand_id
1 'polypeptide(L)'
;MQIPAASIEEYLANVPDERKEAFTRLYKTISENLPKGFQEGLSYGMIGWSVPFETYPDGYHCTPNTPLPFINLASQKNFTALYHMGIYADPELLDWFVTEFPKHSKKKLDMG
;
A
#
# COMPACT_ATOMS: atom_id res chain seq x y z
N MET A 1 -12.11 6.47 6.25
CA MET A 1 -11.48 7.55 7.03
C MET A 1 -10.15 7.91 6.40
N GLN A 2 -9.91 9.20 6.22
CA GLN A 2 -8.63 9.66 5.71
C GLN A 2 -7.81 10.28 6.84
N ILE A 3 -6.52 10.02 6.83
CA ILE A 3 -5.59 10.64 7.79
C ILE A 3 -5.00 11.86 7.10
N PRO A 4 -5.22 13.07 7.62
CA PRO A 4 -4.61 14.26 7.04
C PRO A 4 -3.10 14.22 7.25
N ALA A 5 -2.35 14.40 6.18
CA ALA A 5 -0.91 14.38 6.22
C ALA A 5 -0.32 15.06 4.98
N ALA A 6 0.80 15.75 5.16
CA ALA A 6 1.55 16.37 4.08
C ALA A 6 2.78 15.52 3.69
N SER A 7 3.12 14.51 4.47
CA SER A 7 4.26 13.62 4.22
C SER A 7 3.97 12.22 4.77
N ILE A 8 4.78 11.26 4.34
CA ILE A 8 4.68 9.90 4.84
C ILE A 8 4.97 9.85 6.36
N GLU A 9 5.96 10.60 6.81
CA GLU A 9 6.29 10.67 8.24
C GLU A 9 5.09 11.16 9.06
N GLU A 10 4.42 12.20 8.59
CA GLU A 10 3.24 12.73 9.23
C GLU A 10 2.09 11.72 9.20
N TYR A 11 1.90 11.04 8.08
CA TYR A 11 0.89 9.99 7.97
C TYR A 11 1.11 8.90 9.02
N LEU A 12 2.33 8.39 9.13
CA LEU A 12 2.67 7.37 10.11
C LEU A 12 2.47 7.85 11.55
N ALA A 13 2.80 9.11 11.82
CA ALA A 13 2.62 9.68 13.15
C ALA A 13 1.13 9.81 13.53
N ASN A 14 0.26 9.97 12.55
CA ASN A 14 -1.17 10.16 12.78
C ASN A 14 -2.00 8.86 12.74
N VAL A 15 -1.38 7.72 12.50
CA VAL A 15 -2.06 6.42 12.61
C VAL A 15 -2.45 6.19 14.08
N PRO A 16 -3.68 5.71 14.37
CA PRO A 16 -4.08 5.44 15.75
C PRO A 16 -3.10 4.54 16.49
N ASP A 17 -2.86 4.83 17.77
CA ASP A 17 -1.84 4.16 18.56
C ASP A 17 -1.97 2.64 18.59
N GLU A 18 -3.20 2.12 18.63
CA GLU A 18 -3.45 0.69 18.65
C GLU A 18 -2.99 -0.04 17.40
N ARG A 19 -2.76 0.68 16.30
CA ARG A 19 -2.31 0.10 15.03
C ARG A 19 -0.97 0.62 14.56
N LYS A 20 -0.45 1.66 15.21
CA LYS A 20 0.75 2.37 14.72
C LYS A 20 1.94 1.46 14.54
N GLU A 21 2.23 0.60 15.52
CA GLU A 21 3.39 -0.29 15.45
C GLU A 21 3.28 -1.26 14.29
N ALA A 22 2.15 -1.96 14.17
CA ALA A 22 1.95 -2.93 13.10
C ALA A 22 1.92 -2.27 11.72
N PHE A 23 1.27 -1.11 11.63
CA PHE A 23 1.19 -0.35 10.37
C PHE A 23 2.58 0.13 9.94
N THR A 24 3.36 0.66 10.86
CA THR A 24 4.72 1.13 10.55
C THR A 24 5.63 -0.02 10.13
N ARG A 25 5.50 -1.17 10.77
CA ARG A 25 6.27 -2.36 10.38
C ARG A 25 5.91 -2.83 8.99
N LEU A 26 4.63 -2.82 8.66
CA LEU A 26 4.16 -3.18 7.31
C LEU A 26 4.71 -2.20 6.26
N TYR A 27 4.63 -0.91 6.54
CA TYR A 27 5.19 0.12 5.68
C TYR A 27 6.68 -0.12 5.41
N LYS A 28 7.46 -0.34 6.48
CA LYS A 28 8.91 -0.57 6.35
C LYS A 28 9.20 -1.84 5.55
N THR A 29 8.44 -2.90 5.80
CA THR A 29 8.61 -4.16 5.08
C THR A 29 8.39 -3.98 3.57
N ILE A 30 7.35 -3.25 3.20
CA ILE A 30 7.08 -2.96 1.78
C ILE A 30 8.20 -2.11 1.20
N SER A 31 8.56 -1.03 1.89
CA SER A 31 9.56 -0.09 1.41
C SER A 31 10.93 -0.75 1.21
N GLU A 32 11.31 -1.65 2.11
CA GLU A 32 12.61 -2.33 2.07
C GLU A 32 12.67 -3.46 1.04
N ASN A 33 11.52 -4.05 0.70
CA ASN A 33 11.48 -5.23 -0.16
C ASN A 33 11.04 -4.96 -1.60
N LEU A 34 10.56 -3.76 -1.91
CA LEU A 34 10.26 -3.40 -3.29
C LEU A 34 11.54 -3.19 -4.08
N PRO A 35 11.57 -3.65 -5.34
CA PRO A 35 12.70 -3.36 -6.22
C PRO A 35 12.90 -1.85 -6.40
N LYS A 36 14.10 -1.46 -6.77
CA LYS A 36 14.38 -0.06 -7.11
C LYS A 36 13.54 0.35 -8.32
N GLY A 37 13.20 1.63 -8.39
CA GLY A 37 12.46 2.18 -9.50
C GLY A 37 11.02 2.56 -9.19
N PHE A 38 10.50 2.18 -8.02
CA PHE A 38 9.19 2.65 -7.58
C PHE A 38 9.33 3.97 -6.85
N GLN A 39 8.36 4.85 -7.05
CA GLN A 39 8.31 6.16 -6.40
C GLN A 39 7.37 6.09 -5.21
N GLU A 40 7.89 6.43 -4.02
CA GLU A 40 7.14 6.44 -2.78
C GLU A 40 6.57 7.84 -2.52
N GLY A 41 5.33 7.91 -2.06
CA GLY A 41 4.71 9.19 -1.75
C GLY A 41 3.28 9.03 -1.23
N LEU A 42 2.59 10.16 -1.05
CA LEU A 42 1.19 10.18 -0.70
C LEU A 42 0.35 10.28 -1.97
N SER A 43 -0.70 9.47 -2.04
CA SER A 43 -1.57 9.39 -3.20
C SER A 43 -2.97 9.01 -2.73
N TYR A 44 -3.97 9.76 -3.16
CA TYR A 44 -5.37 9.52 -2.76
C TYR A 44 -5.57 9.46 -1.24
N GLY A 45 -4.80 10.25 -0.49
CA GLY A 45 -4.87 10.24 0.98
C GLY A 45 -4.28 9.00 1.62
N MET A 46 -3.42 8.27 0.91
CA MET A 46 -2.78 7.04 1.37
C MET A 46 -1.28 7.09 1.09
N ILE A 47 -0.52 6.22 1.78
CA ILE A 47 0.86 5.97 1.40
C ILE A 47 0.84 5.13 0.13
N GLY A 48 1.62 5.52 -0.88
CA GLY A 48 1.61 4.81 -2.16
C GLY A 48 3.00 4.62 -2.75
N TRP A 49 3.12 3.56 -3.52
CA TRP A 49 4.29 3.29 -4.35
C TRP A 49 3.80 3.18 -5.79
N SER A 50 4.37 3.99 -6.67
CA SER A 50 3.91 4.10 -8.05
C SER A 50 5.05 3.90 -9.03
N VAL A 51 4.68 3.62 -10.27
CA VAL A 51 5.63 3.53 -11.38
C VAL A 51 5.86 4.94 -11.91
N PRO A 52 7.10 5.48 -11.82
CA PRO A 52 7.36 6.86 -12.27
C PRO A 52 7.10 7.04 -13.77
N PHE A 53 6.79 8.26 -14.17
CA PHE A 53 6.62 8.58 -15.61
C PHE A 53 7.85 8.25 -16.43
N GLU A 54 9.04 8.28 -15.85
CA GLU A 54 10.28 7.89 -16.52
C GLU A 54 10.24 6.45 -17.02
N THR A 55 9.58 5.57 -16.24
CA THR A 55 9.44 4.16 -16.57
C THR A 55 8.18 3.88 -17.38
N TYR A 56 7.09 4.57 -17.07
CA TYR A 56 5.81 4.41 -17.76
C TYR A 56 5.19 5.78 -18.04
N PRO A 57 5.55 6.41 -19.17
CA PRO A 57 5.14 7.79 -19.47
C PRO A 57 3.63 8.00 -19.57
N ASP A 58 2.87 6.96 -19.94
CA ASP A 58 1.42 7.07 -20.08
C ASP A 58 0.72 7.24 -18.73
N GLY A 59 1.34 6.81 -17.63
CA GLY A 59 0.80 6.96 -16.31
C GLY A 59 -0.49 6.18 -16.10
N TYR A 60 -1.29 6.64 -15.14
CA TYR A 60 -2.55 6.00 -14.80
C TYR A 60 -3.65 6.49 -15.75
N HIS A 61 -4.25 5.56 -16.50
CA HIS A 61 -5.25 5.90 -17.50
C HIS A 61 -6.55 6.49 -16.92
N CYS A 62 -6.84 6.22 -15.66
CA CYS A 62 -8.06 6.72 -15.01
C CYS A 62 -7.93 8.15 -14.50
N THR A 63 -6.70 8.65 -14.30
CA THR A 63 -6.46 9.97 -13.73
C THR A 63 -5.34 10.67 -14.50
N PRO A 64 -5.61 11.79 -15.16
CA PRO A 64 -4.58 12.52 -15.90
C PRO A 64 -3.42 12.98 -15.02
N ASN A 65 -2.21 12.99 -15.58
CA ASN A 65 -1.00 13.47 -14.93
C ASN A 65 -0.67 12.75 -13.62
N THR A 66 -1.07 11.48 -13.51
CA THR A 66 -0.85 10.68 -12.31
C THR A 66 0.00 9.46 -12.67
N PRO A 67 1.09 9.19 -11.94
CA PRO A 67 1.86 7.97 -12.15
C PRO A 67 1.00 6.72 -11.89
N LEU A 68 1.35 5.62 -12.56
CA LEU A 68 0.62 4.37 -12.41
C LEU A 68 0.78 3.84 -10.97
N PRO A 69 -0.30 3.72 -10.18
CA PRO A 69 -0.18 3.18 -8.83
C PRO A 69 0.12 1.68 -8.88
N PHE A 70 0.97 1.23 -7.95
CA PHE A 70 1.30 -0.19 -7.82
C PHE A 70 0.81 -0.76 -6.49
N ILE A 71 1.20 -0.15 -5.37
CA ILE A 71 0.75 -0.53 -4.03
C ILE A 71 0.30 0.72 -3.31
N ASN A 72 -0.80 0.63 -2.59
CA ASN A 72 -1.25 1.67 -1.67
C ASN A 72 -1.54 1.05 -0.31
N LEU A 73 -1.20 1.77 0.74
CA LEU A 73 -1.38 1.35 2.13
C LEU A 73 -2.13 2.42 2.90
N ALA A 74 -3.21 2.05 3.54
CA ALA A 74 -4.05 2.99 4.28
C ALA A 74 -4.48 2.43 5.62
N SER A 75 -4.50 3.32 6.64
CA SER A 75 -5.15 3.03 7.91
C SER A 75 -6.59 3.53 7.82
N GLN A 76 -7.53 2.61 7.83
CA GLN A 76 -8.95 2.92 7.79
C GLN A 76 -9.53 2.94 9.21
N LYS A 77 -10.81 3.27 9.33
CA LYS A 77 -11.44 3.42 10.65
C LYS A 77 -11.31 2.15 11.51
N ASN A 78 -11.54 0.99 10.92
CA ASN A 78 -11.59 -0.28 11.64
C ASN A 78 -10.57 -1.32 11.15
N PHE A 79 -9.74 -0.98 10.15
CA PHE A 79 -8.81 -1.95 9.55
C PHE A 79 -7.67 -1.25 8.82
N THR A 80 -6.65 -2.05 8.49
CA THR A 80 -5.58 -1.63 7.58
C THR A 80 -5.88 -2.17 6.19
N ALA A 81 -5.82 -1.32 5.19
CA ALA A 81 -6.07 -1.69 3.80
C ALA A 81 -4.76 -1.68 3.01
N LEU A 82 -4.52 -2.75 2.27
CA LEU A 82 -3.41 -2.86 1.33
C LEU A 82 -3.98 -3.10 -0.06
N TYR A 83 -3.72 -2.18 -0.97
CA TYR A 83 -4.15 -2.29 -2.36
C TYR A 83 -2.93 -2.65 -3.20
N HIS A 84 -2.95 -3.84 -3.79
CA HIS A 84 -1.83 -4.35 -4.58
C HIS A 84 -2.33 -4.66 -6.00
N MET A 85 -1.87 -3.86 -6.96
CA MET A 85 -2.38 -3.96 -8.34
C MET A 85 -2.02 -5.27 -9.04
N GLY A 86 -0.92 -5.91 -8.65
CA GLY A 86 -0.48 -7.15 -9.30
C GLY A 86 -1.02 -8.44 -8.71
N ILE A 87 -1.62 -8.39 -7.50
CA ILE A 87 -1.97 -9.64 -6.80
C ILE A 87 -3.10 -10.40 -7.50
N TYR A 88 -4.06 -9.69 -8.04
CA TYR A 88 -5.18 -10.32 -8.74
C TYR A 88 -4.86 -10.73 -10.17
N ALA A 89 -3.77 -10.17 -10.73
CA ALA A 89 -3.31 -10.52 -12.06
C ALA A 89 -2.43 -11.78 -12.06
N ASP A 90 -1.95 -12.21 -10.89
CA ASP A 90 -1.09 -13.37 -10.73
C ASP A 90 -1.74 -14.38 -9.79
N PRO A 91 -2.39 -15.43 -10.33
CA PRO A 91 -3.08 -16.43 -9.51
C PRO A 91 -2.17 -17.15 -8.51
N GLU A 92 -0.90 -17.36 -8.85
CA GLU A 92 0.04 -18.02 -7.94
C GLU A 92 0.37 -17.12 -6.74
N LEU A 93 0.57 -15.83 -6.99
CA LEU A 93 0.83 -14.86 -5.93
C LEU A 93 -0.38 -14.71 -5.02
N LEU A 94 -1.56 -14.61 -5.60
CA LEU A 94 -2.81 -14.52 -4.83
C LEU A 94 -3.01 -15.75 -3.94
N ASP A 95 -2.82 -16.91 -4.49
CA ASP A 95 -2.99 -18.17 -3.76
C ASP A 95 -1.97 -18.29 -2.63
N TRP A 96 -0.72 -17.94 -2.90
CA TRP A 96 0.32 -17.89 -1.88
C TRP A 96 -0.06 -16.95 -0.73
N PHE A 97 -0.52 -15.74 -1.05
CA PHE A 97 -0.86 -14.74 -0.05
C PHE A 97 -2.03 -15.21 0.83
N VAL A 98 -3.09 -15.71 0.22
CA VAL A 98 -4.27 -16.20 0.95
C VAL A 98 -3.91 -17.37 1.87
N THR A 99 -2.99 -18.21 1.43
CA THR A 99 -2.54 -19.37 2.20
C THR A 99 -1.62 -18.97 3.36
N GLU A 100 -0.71 -18.02 3.11
CA GLU A 100 0.30 -17.63 4.11
C GLU A 100 -0.22 -16.65 5.16
N PHE A 101 -1.17 -15.80 4.82
CA PHE A 101 -1.64 -14.76 5.73
C PHE A 101 -2.11 -15.33 7.09
N PRO A 102 -2.98 -16.37 7.14
CA PRO A 102 -3.44 -16.91 8.42
C PRO A 102 -2.33 -17.48 9.30
N LYS A 103 -1.19 -17.86 8.71
CA LYS A 103 -0.05 -18.40 9.45
C LYS A 103 0.70 -17.31 10.21
N HIS A 104 0.58 -16.05 9.79
CA HIS A 104 1.35 -14.93 10.32
C HIS A 104 0.49 -13.88 11.05
N SER A 105 -0.83 -13.99 10.97
CA SER A 105 -1.72 -13.03 11.58
C SER A 105 -2.99 -13.72 12.08
N LYS A 106 -3.48 -13.28 13.25
CA LYS A 106 -4.76 -13.73 13.80
C LYS A 106 -5.92 -12.86 13.28
N LYS A 107 -5.62 -11.80 12.55
CA LYS A 107 -6.64 -10.93 12.00
C LYS A 107 -7.33 -11.59 10.82
N LYS A 108 -8.58 -11.19 10.60
CA LYS A 108 -9.33 -11.68 9.45
C LYS A 108 -8.80 -11.04 8.17
N LEU A 109 -8.57 -11.86 7.16
CA LEU A 109 -8.21 -11.36 5.83
C LEU A 109 -9.49 -11.15 5.03
N ASP A 110 -9.64 -9.94 4.49
CA ASP A 110 -10.75 -9.62 3.58
C ASP A 110 -10.12 -9.18 2.25
N MET A 111 -10.40 -9.95 1.20
CA MET A 111 -9.82 -9.70 -0.13
C MET A 111 -10.63 -8.73 -0.99
N GLY A 112 -11.59 -8.08 -0.40
CA GLY A 112 -12.33 -7.03 -1.09
C GLY A 112 -13.62 -7.43 -1.76
#